data_15ee60517404214bf77dfc71622a923a
#
_entry.id   15ee60517404214bf77dfc71622a923a
#
_cell.length_a   1.000
_cell.length_b   1.000
_cell.length_c   1.000
_cell.angle_alpha   90.00
_cell.angle_beta   90.00
_cell.angle_gamma   90.00
#
_symmetry.space_group_name_H-M   'P 1'
#
loop_
_entity.id
_entity.type
_entity.pdbx_description
1 polymer ?
#
loop_
_entity_poly.entity_id
_entity_poly.type
_entity_poly.pdbx_seq_one_letter_code
_entity_poly.pdbx_strand_id
1 'polypeptide(L)'
;MWGQTGGAAQTGEDSWQCCARETHEELGITIDSDKSVWIGTFKRPNDFVDVWVVRADFDIADLTLQADEVQDVKWATKSEIDELIDTGLFVPSALLGLQMVYSYFDLLKNYK
;
A
#
# COMPACT_ATOMS: atom_id res chain seq x y z
N MET A 1 12.48 8.07 3.62
CA MET A 1 12.06 6.78 4.20
C MET A 1 11.17 6.02 3.23
N TRP A 2 11.22 4.73 3.27
CA TRP A 2 10.34 3.88 2.49
C TRP A 2 8.99 3.70 3.19
N GLY A 3 7.94 3.46 2.42
CA GLY A 3 6.59 3.26 2.91
C GLY A 3 5.68 2.72 1.83
N GLN A 4 4.39 2.73 2.10
CA GLN A 4 3.35 2.26 1.20
C GLN A 4 2.66 3.44 0.53
N THR A 5 2.09 3.22 -0.66
CA THR A 5 1.22 4.18 -1.32
C THR A 5 -0.06 4.38 -0.52
N GLY A 6 -0.54 5.60 -0.44
CA GLY A 6 -1.79 5.92 0.23
C GLY A 6 -2.15 7.39 0.14
N GLY A 7 -3.33 7.73 0.59
CA GLY A 7 -3.83 9.09 0.61
C GLY A 7 -5.20 9.20 1.26
N ALA A 8 -5.74 10.41 1.29
CA ALA A 8 -7.02 10.71 1.92
C ALA A 8 -8.17 10.69 0.91
N ALA A 9 -9.31 10.11 1.32
CA ALA A 9 -10.51 10.09 0.51
C ALA A 9 -11.08 11.51 0.32
N GLN A 10 -11.52 11.78 -0.89
CA GLN A 10 -12.22 13.03 -1.23
C GLN A 10 -13.72 12.85 -1.03
N THR A 11 -14.45 13.97 -0.91
CA THR A 11 -15.91 13.97 -0.76
C THR A 11 -16.58 13.19 -1.89
N GLY A 12 -17.44 12.24 -1.52
CA GLY A 12 -18.17 11.41 -2.50
C GLY A 12 -17.41 10.18 -2.98
N GLU A 13 -16.18 10.01 -2.53
CA GLU A 13 -15.32 8.91 -2.91
C GLU A 13 -15.42 7.78 -1.88
N ASP A 14 -15.60 6.53 -2.33
CA ASP A 14 -15.51 5.38 -1.43
C ASP A 14 -14.04 4.95 -1.23
N SER A 15 -13.82 3.97 -0.35
CA SER A 15 -12.48 3.49 -0.02
C SER A 15 -11.71 2.96 -1.23
N TRP A 16 -12.37 2.18 -2.08
CA TRP A 16 -11.72 1.65 -3.28
C TRP A 16 -11.38 2.76 -4.28
N GLN A 17 -12.32 3.68 -4.51
CA GLN A 17 -12.08 4.81 -5.41
C GLN A 17 -10.91 5.66 -4.96
N CYS A 18 -10.79 5.89 -3.65
CA CYS A 18 -9.64 6.57 -3.06
C CYS A 18 -8.33 5.83 -3.35
N CYS A 19 -8.29 4.54 -3.07
CA CYS A 19 -7.12 3.71 -3.29
C CYS A 19 -6.69 3.72 -4.75
N ALA A 20 -7.63 3.55 -5.67
CA ALA A 20 -7.36 3.55 -7.11
C ALA A 20 -6.86 4.91 -7.61
N ARG A 21 -7.48 5.98 -7.15
CA ARG A 21 -7.08 7.35 -7.53
C ARG A 21 -5.70 7.70 -7.04
N GLU A 22 -5.43 7.47 -5.75
CA GLU A 22 -4.13 7.79 -5.15
C GLU A 22 -3.00 6.99 -5.79
N THR A 23 -3.23 5.71 -6.06
CA THR A 23 -2.25 4.86 -6.74
C THR A 23 -1.97 5.36 -8.14
N HIS A 24 -3.00 5.77 -8.88
CA HIS A 24 -2.85 6.33 -10.22
C HIS A 24 -2.08 7.66 -10.19
N GLU A 25 -2.41 8.54 -9.25
CA GLU A 25 -1.71 9.83 -9.10
C GLU A 25 -0.25 9.66 -8.75
N GLU A 26 0.06 8.77 -7.80
CA GLU A 26 1.42 8.60 -7.28
C GLU A 26 2.30 7.78 -8.20
N LEU A 27 1.79 6.73 -8.83
CA LEU A 27 2.56 5.76 -9.59
C LEU A 27 2.24 5.70 -11.08
N GLY A 28 1.14 6.32 -11.51
CA GLY A 28 0.73 6.32 -12.93
C GLY A 28 0.18 4.99 -13.41
N ILE A 29 -0.27 4.11 -12.52
CA ILE A 29 -0.87 2.82 -12.89
C ILE A 29 -2.35 2.76 -12.53
N THR A 30 -3.08 1.97 -13.31
CA THR A 30 -4.48 1.65 -13.04
C THR A 30 -4.57 0.27 -12.40
N ILE A 31 -5.12 0.21 -11.19
CA ILE A 31 -5.30 -1.05 -10.47
C ILE A 31 -6.69 -1.62 -10.68
N ASP A 32 -6.80 -2.95 -10.62
CA ASP A 32 -8.02 -3.68 -10.94
C ASP A 32 -8.74 -4.12 -9.66
N SER A 33 -10.01 -3.74 -9.51
CA SER A 33 -10.82 -4.12 -8.36
C SER A 33 -10.98 -5.64 -8.23
N ASP A 34 -10.99 -6.37 -9.35
CA ASP A 34 -11.10 -7.84 -9.36
C ASP A 34 -9.84 -8.52 -8.82
N LYS A 35 -8.73 -7.81 -8.74
CA LYS A 35 -7.45 -8.28 -8.21
C LYS A 35 -7.11 -7.66 -6.87
N SER A 36 -8.10 -7.12 -6.19
CA SER A 36 -7.92 -6.33 -4.97
C SER A 36 -8.80 -6.85 -3.86
N VAL A 37 -8.28 -6.79 -2.63
CA VAL A 37 -8.99 -7.24 -1.43
C VAL A 37 -8.82 -6.20 -0.34
N TRP A 38 -9.94 -5.75 0.24
CA TRP A 38 -9.91 -4.99 1.48
C TRP A 38 -9.67 -5.96 2.64
N ILE A 39 -8.60 -5.73 3.42
CA ILE A 39 -8.21 -6.64 4.49
C ILE A 39 -8.49 -6.11 5.89
N GLY A 40 -8.84 -4.86 6.01
CA GLY A 40 -9.25 -4.29 7.30
C GLY A 40 -9.09 -2.79 7.37
N THR A 41 -9.50 -2.27 8.52
CA THR A 41 -9.45 -0.84 8.83
C THR A 41 -8.84 -0.67 10.21
N PHE A 42 -7.98 0.32 10.39
CA PHE A 42 -7.53 0.70 11.72
C PHE A 42 -7.76 2.19 11.96
N LYS A 43 -7.92 2.54 13.24
CA LYS A 43 -8.17 3.91 13.65
C LYS A 43 -6.87 4.62 13.99
N ARG A 44 -6.74 5.86 13.50
CA ARG A 44 -5.75 6.83 13.96
C ARG A 44 -6.46 7.92 14.76
N PRO A 45 -5.73 8.81 15.47
CA PRO A 45 -6.38 9.83 16.32
C PRO A 45 -7.43 10.68 15.62
N ASN A 46 -7.24 11.01 14.34
CA ASN A 46 -8.12 11.92 13.60
C ASN A 46 -8.84 11.28 12.41
N ASP A 47 -8.59 10.01 12.11
CA ASP A 47 -9.18 9.37 10.95
C ASP A 47 -9.16 7.83 11.05
N PHE A 48 -9.56 7.19 9.95
CA PHE A 48 -9.48 5.74 9.75
C PHE A 48 -8.64 5.45 8.52
N VAL A 49 -7.91 4.34 8.55
CA VAL A 49 -7.14 3.86 7.41
C VAL A 49 -7.67 2.50 6.96
N ASP A 50 -8.13 2.44 5.72
CA ASP A 50 -8.48 1.19 5.07
C ASP A 50 -7.25 0.61 4.38
N VAL A 51 -7.00 -0.67 4.57
CA VAL A 51 -5.85 -1.37 3.99
C VAL A 51 -6.33 -2.31 2.89
N TRP A 52 -5.78 -2.12 1.70
CA TRP A 52 -6.06 -2.91 0.51
C TRP A 52 -4.82 -3.68 0.07
N VAL A 53 -5.01 -4.93 -0.32
CA VAL A 53 -3.99 -5.71 -1.03
C VAL A 53 -4.40 -5.80 -2.49
N VAL A 54 -3.51 -5.37 -3.36
CA VAL A 54 -3.76 -5.32 -4.80
C VAL A 54 -2.72 -6.19 -5.51
N ARG A 55 -3.19 -7.15 -6.30
CA ARG A 55 -2.35 -7.90 -7.21
C ARG A 55 -2.15 -7.08 -8.47
N ALA A 56 -0.90 -6.81 -8.79
CA ALA A 56 -0.56 -6.07 -10.00
C ALA A 56 0.77 -6.59 -10.55
N ASP A 57 0.80 -6.74 -11.86
CA ASP A 57 2.00 -7.14 -12.58
C ASP A 57 2.38 -6.00 -13.53
N PHE A 58 3.50 -5.34 -13.25
CA PHE A 58 3.98 -4.22 -14.04
C PHE A 58 5.50 -4.11 -13.90
N ASP A 59 6.13 -3.45 -14.86
CA ASP A 59 7.55 -3.11 -14.79
C ASP A 59 7.69 -1.73 -14.12
N ILE A 60 8.61 -1.62 -13.17
CA ILE A 60 8.90 -0.34 -12.51
C ILE A 60 9.25 0.75 -13.52
N ALA A 61 9.91 0.39 -14.61
CA ALA A 61 10.25 1.33 -15.68
C ALA A 61 9.04 1.96 -16.36
N ASP A 62 7.87 1.32 -16.28
CA ASP A 62 6.63 1.83 -16.88
C ASP A 62 5.84 2.77 -15.97
N LEU A 63 6.31 2.99 -14.72
CA LEU A 63 5.65 3.88 -13.78
C LEU A 63 5.92 5.34 -14.08
N THR A 64 4.91 6.18 -13.82
CA THR A 64 5.06 7.64 -13.82
C THR A 64 4.90 8.14 -12.39
N LEU A 65 5.99 8.54 -11.76
CA LEU A 65 6.00 8.94 -10.37
C LEU A 65 5.56 10.39 -10.22
N GLN A 66 4.71 10.65 -9.23
CA GLN A 66 4.31 12.00 -8.85
C GLN A 66 5.49 12.70 -8.17
N ALA A 67 6.09 13.69 -8.85
CA ALA A 67 7.37 14.27 -8.49
C ALA A 67 7.43 14.84 -7.06
N ASP A 68 6.33 15.41 -6.57
CA ASP A 68 6.27 16.03 -5.25
C ASP A 68 6.01 15.04 -4.12
N GLU A 69 5.52 13.85 -4.43
CA GLU A 69 5.06 12.87 -3.43
C GLU A 69 5.89 11.59 -3.43
N VAL A 70 6.42 11.18 -4.59
CA VAL A 70 7.14 9.92 -4.74
C VAL A 70 8.52 10.17 -5.34
N GLN A 71 9.56 9.85 -4.58
CA GLN A 71 10.94 10.00 -5.02
C GLN A 71 11.47 8.77 -5.73
N ASP A 72 11.05 7.58 -5.28
CA ASP A 72 11.53 6.31 -5.83
C ASP A 72 10.54 5.18 -5.50
N VAL A 73 10.62 4.10 -6.27
CA VAL A 73 9.81 2.89 -6.10
C VAL A 73 10.69 1.67 -6.32
N LYS A 74 10.50 0.63 -5.52
CA LYS A 74 11.18 -0.65 -5.73
C LYS A 74 10.31 -1.83 -5.33
N TRP A 75 10.57 -2.98 -5.94
CA TRP A 75 10.08 -4.26 -5.45
C TRP A 75 10.89 -4.68 -4.23
N ALA A 76 10.23 -5.27 -3.24
CA ALA A 76 10.89 -5.73 -2.04
C ALA A 76 10.25 -7.03 -1.53
N THR A 77 11.09 -7.96 -1.10
CA THR A 77 10.65 -9.14 -0.38
C THR A 77 10.34 -8.78 1.08
N LYS A 78 9.66 -9.68 1.80
CA LYS A 78 9.42 -9.50 3.24
C LYS A 78 10.71 -9.28 4.00
N SER A 79 11.75 -10.06 3.70
CA SER A 79 13.07 -9.92 4.35
C SER A 79 13.69 -8.55 4.11
N GLU A 80 13.59 -8.02 2.90
CA GLU A 80 14.09 -6.68 2.57
C GLU A 80 13.33 -5.59 3.29
N ILE A 81 12.01 -5.74 3.43
CA ILE A 81 11.17 -4.79 4.18
C ILE A 81 11.53 -4.84 5.66
N ASP A 82 11.68 -6.03 6.23
CA ASP A 82 12.05 -6.19 7.65
C ASP A 82 13.41 -5.54 7.94
N GLU A 83 14.36 -5.64 7.01
CA GLU A 83 15.65 -4.95 7.13
C GLU A 83 15.50 -3.43 7.12
N LEU A 84 14.62 -2.89 6.27
CA LEU A 84 14.34 -1.44 6.25
C LEU A 84 13.75 -0.97 7.58
N ILE A 85 12.88 -1.78 8.18
CA ILE A 85 12.31 -1.49 9.51
C ILE A 85 13.41 -1.48 10.56
N ASP A 86 14.24 -2.51 10.60
CA ASP A 86 15.29 -2.67 11.60
C ASP A 86 16.35 -1.56 11.52
N THR A 87 16.61 -1.05 10.34
CA THR A 87 17.58 0.02 10.12
C THR A 87 16.96 1.44 10.20
N GLY A 88 15.68 1.56 10.50
CA GLY A 88 14.99 2.85 10.64
C GLY A 88 14.70 3.56 9.32
N LEU A 89 14.73 2.85 8.21
CA LEU A 89 14.50 3.42 6.87
C LEU A 89 13.06 3.22 6.38
N PHE A 90 12.17 2.66 7.21
CA PHE A 90 10.76 2.48 6.90
C PHE A 90 9.90 3.39 7.79
N VAL A 91 8.88 4.01 7.20
CA VAL A 91 8.00 4.96 7.92
C VAL A 91 7.25 4.25 9.06
N PRO A 92 7.46 4.67 10.32
CA PRO A 92 6.83 4.00 11.48
C PRO A 92 5.30 3.97 11.42
N SER A 93 4.66 5.01 10.89
CA SER A 93 3.21 5.10 10.78
C SER A 93 2.61 4.07 9.82
N ALA A 94 3.41 3.46 8.95
CA ALA A 94 2.96 2.42 8.02
C ALA A 94 3.05 1.00 8.59
N LEU A 95 3.62 0.80 9.78
CA LEU A 95 3.89 -0.53 10.34
C LEU A 95 2.62 -1.32 10.64
N LEU A 96 1.57 -0.69 11.14
CA LEU A 96 0.34 -1.39 11.48
C LEU A 96 -0.34 -1.95 10.23
N GLY A 97 -0.44 -1.16 9.17
CA GLY A 97 -0.97 -1.61 7.88
C GLY A 97 -0.15 -2.75 7.29
N LEU A 98 1.17 -2.67 7.38
CA LEU A 98 2.07 -3.71 6.91
C LEU A 98 1.88 -5.03 7.68
N GLN A 99 1.72 -4.97 9.01
CA GLN A 99 1.44 -6.14 9.84
C GLN A 99 0.12 -6.80 9.45
N MET A 100 -0.90 -6.01 9.12
CA MET A 100 -2.18 -6.52 8.62
C MET A 100 -1.98 -7.29 7.30
N VAL A 101 -1.17 -6.78 6.40
CA VAL A 101 -0.83 -7.45 5.13
C VAL A 101 -0.12 -8.78 5.39
N TYR A 102 0.85 -8.81 6.28
CA TYR A 102 1.57 -10.03 6.63
C TYR A 102 0.63 -11.08 7.23
N SER A 103 -0.26 -10.67 8.13
CA SER A 103 -1.25 -11.56 8.73
C SER A 103 -2.19 -12.15 7.70
N TYR A 104 -2.62 -11.35 6.73
CA TYR A 104 -3.45 -11.81 5.63
C TYR A 104 -2.76 -12.90 4.81
N PHE A 105 -1.50 -12.72 4.45
CA PHE A 105 -0.76 -13.73 3.69
C PHE A 105 -0.50 -15.00 4.50
N ASP A 106 -0.25 -14.90 5.80
CA ASP A 106 -0.10 -16.06 6.67
C ASP A 106 -1.40 -16.88 6.74
N LEU A 107 -2.55 -16.22 6.84
CA LEU A 107 -3.85 -16.88 6.80
C LEU A 107 -4.08 -17.63 5.49
N LEU A 108 -3.73 -17.04 4.36
CA LEU A 108 -3.85 -17.71 3.06
C LEU A 108 -3.02 -18.99 2.98
N LYS A 109 -1.82 -19.00 3.55
CA LYS A 109 -0.98 -20.20 3.60
C LYS A 109 -1.62 -21.32 4.42
N ASN A 110 -2.29 -20.98 5.50
CA ASN A 110 -2.89 -21.94 6.41
C ASN A 110 -4.20 -22.55 5.90
N TYR A 111 -4.83 -21.93 4.91
CA TYR A 111 -6.12 -22.36 4.34
C TYR A 111 -5.99 -23.01 2.96
N LYS A 112 -4.80 -23.33 2.53
CA LYS A 112 -4.58 -24.04 1.27
C LYS A 112 -4.53 -25.54 1.44
#